data_0a53c363c5ea17bbc2237a6ac80da027
#
_entry.id   0a53c363c5ea17bbc2237a6ac80da027
#
_cell.length_a   1.000
_cell.length_b   1.000
_cell.length_c   1.000
_cell.angle_alpha   90.00
_cell.angle_beta   90.00
_cell.angle_gamma   90.00
#
_symmetry.space_group_name_H-M   'P 1'
#
loop_
_entity.id
_entity.type
_entity.pdbx_description
1 polymer ?
#
loop_
_entity_poly.entity_id
_entity_poly.type
_entity_poly.pdbx_seq_one_letter_code
_entity_poly.pdbx_strand_id
1 'polypeptide(L)'
;MNRIITLKKIFIFLLLFVVSQLIAQKTEKFYDFQWKECKPNVARFYSFVVKTDTCYCRKDFYLKERKLQMYGNYKDSLLQIRIGKFYYFHANGSPKEGGKYVNGKKEGPWMSYYINKMMSDSTVYIHDKQIGTRLSWHQNGYLSDSIYSNEDGSGFSVSWFDNGSISSRGKYSAGHKQDGLWKYYHKNGKNSSLETYSDSKLIDKKYFDEDGIQMKDTTNHDTPPRYLDNEKDWIKYLDKKINFPFYHRIINGDTAIVIVNFNIDEDGMVKNVYTSTTFSERFDHEAENAIIESPEWHPAIQHNRKVKWNFNQIVRFANFKE
;
A
#
# COMPACT_ATOMS: atom_id res chain seq x y z
N MET A 1 38.39 12.63 -59.27
CA MET A 1 36.98 12.39 -58.86
C MET A 1 36.77 11.23 -57.88
N ASN A 2 37.60 10.19 -57.86
CA ASN A 2 37.43 9.02 -56.95
C ASN A 2 37.77 9.25 -55.46
N ARG A 3 38.63 10.19 -55.12
CA ARG A 3 38.97 10.47 -53.67
C ARG A 3 37.87 11.16 -52.88
N ILE A 4 37.04 12.00 -53.51
CA ILE A 4 35.94 12.71 -52.83
C ILE A 4 34.76 11.78 -52.54
N ILE A 5 34.52 10.77 -53.40
CA ILE A 5 33.45 9.79 -53.22
C ILE A 5 33.78 8.86 -52.05
N THR A 6 35.07 8.50 -51.86
CA THR A 6 35.50 7.65 -50.75
C THR A 6 35.39 8.34 -49.37
N LEU A 7 35.77 9.64 -49.32
CA LEU A 7 35.60 10.44 -48.09
C LEU A 7 34.13 10.62 -47.69
N LYS A 8 33.23 10.87 -48.64
CA LYS A 8 31.79 10.97 -48.36
C LYS A 8 31.20 9.66 -47.86
N LYS A 9 31.61 8.50 -48.39
CA LYS A 9 31.13 7.20 -47.90
C LYS A 9 31.66 6.89 -46.52
N ILE A 10 32.90 7.24 -46.18
CA ILE A 10 33.46 7.07 -44.83
C ILE A 10 32.78 7.97 -43.83
N PHE A 11 32.43 9.23 -44.20
CA PHE A 11 31.74 10.15 -43.35
C PHE A 11 30.27 9.72 -43.05
N ILE A 12 29.57 9.18 -44.05
CA ILE A 12 28.23 8.62 -43.90
C ILE A 12 28.26 7.36 -43.01
N PHE A 13 29.28 6.50 -43.16
CA PHE A 13 29.44 5.30 -42.32
C PHE A 13 29.79 5.65 -40.88
N LEU A 14 30.63 6.68 -40.64
CA LEU A 14 30.91 7.22 -39.30
C LEU A 14 29.67 7.88 -38.65
N LEU A 15 28.88 8.62 -39.46
CA LEU A 15 27.63 9.21 -38.97
C LEU A 15 26.57 8.14 -38.59
N LEU A 16 26.47 7.07 -39.40
CA LEU A 16 25.60 5.93 -39.08
C LEU A 16 26.07 5.16 -37.82
N PHE A 17 27.40 5.05 -37.64
CA PHE A 17 27.96 4.40 -36.44
C PHE A 17 27.81 5.24 -35.20
N VAL A 18 27.89 6.56 -35.27
CA VAL A 18 27.65 7.48 -34.16
C VAL A 18 26.17 7.54 -33.81
N VAL A 19 25.26 7.48 -34.80
CA VAL A 19 23.81 7.41 -34.56
C VAL A 19 23.40 6.07 -33.94
N SER A 20 24.10 4.96 -34.29
CA SER A 20 23.81 3.65 -33.65
C SER A 20 24.28 3.56 -32.19
N GLN A 21 25.22 4.38 -31.75
CA GLN A 21 25.66 4.45 -30.35
C GLN A 21 24.78 5.34 -29.49
N LEU A 22 23.88 6.15 -30.06
CA LEU A 22 22.93 7.00 -29.35
C LEU A 22 21.58 6.33 -29.06
N ILE A 23 21.38 5.07 -29.45
CA ILE A 23 20.22 4.30 -29.00
C ILE A 23 20.52 3.86 -27.57
N ALA A 24 20.03 4.62 -26.60
CA ALA A 24 20.06 4.23 -25.20
C ALA A 24 19.55 2.78 -25.09
N GLN A 25 20.37 1.89 -24.51
CA GLN A 25 20.02 0.49 -24.35
C GLN A 25 18.72 0.40 -23.55
N LYS A 26 17.63 0.08 -24.24
CA LYS A 26 16.29 -0.02 -23.66
C LYS A 26 16.00 -1.48 -23.38
N THR A 27 15.68 -1.79 -22.14
CA THR A 27 15.22 -3.13 -21.71
C THR A 27 13.76 -3.06 -21.33
N GLU A 28 12.95 -3.94 -21.91
CA GLU A 28 11.51 -4.02 -21.68
C GLU A 28 11.19 -5.35 -21.02
N LYS A 29 10.28 -5.32 -20.02
CA LYS A 29 9.83 -6.49 -19.31
C LYS A 29 8.34 -6.38 -18.96
N PHE A 30 7.70 -7.53 -18.89
CA PHE A 30 6.29 -7.67 -18.55
C PHE A 30 6.15 -8.48 -17.27
N TYR A 31 5.25 -8.06 -16.38
CA TYR A 31 5.03 -8.70 -15.09
C TYR A 31 3.54 -8.99 -14.86
N ASP A 32 3.28 -10.12 -14.21
CA ASP A 32 1.95 -10.49 -13.75
C ASP A 32 1.54 -9.68 -12.51
N PHE A 33 0.38 -10.02 -11.94
CA PHE A 33 -0.15 -9.35 -10.75
C PHE A 33 0.71 -9.55 -9.47
N GLN A 34 1.62 -10.55 -9.46
CA GLN A 34 2.57 -10.81 -8.36
C GLN A 34 3.98 -10.24 -8.63
N TRP A 35 4.13 -9.45 -9.67
CA TRP A 35 5.43 -8.91 -10.13
C TRP A 35 6.44 -10.00 -10.57
N LYS A 36 5.95 -11.16 -11.01
CA LYS A 36 6.75 -12.17 -11.69
C LYS A 36 6.80 -11.88 -13.19
N GLU A 37 7.98 -12.02 -13.77
CA GLU A 37 8.17 -11.85 -15.22
C GLU A 37 7.30 -12.86 -15.98
N CYS A 38 6.56 -12.37 -16.98
CA CYS A 38 5.59 -13.16 -17.73
C CYS A 38 5.51 -12.72 -19.20
N LYS A 39 4.69 -13.44 -19.99
CA LYS A 39 4.40 -13.05 -21.37
C LYS A 39 3.48 -11.82 -21.42
N PRO A 40 3.57 -10.98 -22.49
CA PRO A 40 2.75 -9.76 -22.59
C PRO A 40 1.24 -9.98 -22.51
N ASN A 41 0.75 -11.11 -22.98
CA ASN A 41 -0.69 -11.44 -23.05
C ASN A 41 -1.36 -11.67 -21.67
N VAL A 42 -0.55 -11.97 -20.63
CA VAL A 42 -1.04 -12.17 -19.25
C VAL A 42 -0.54 -11.12 -18.28
N ALA A 43 0.21 -10.12 -18.80
CA ALA A 43 0.83 -9.10 -17.99
C ALA A 43 -0.17 -8.09 -17.40
N ARG A 44 0.14 -7.61 -16.21
CA ARG A 44 -0.54 -6.49 -15.54
C ARG A 44 0.31 -5.22 -15.54
N PHE A 45 1.63 -5.41 -15.54
CA PHE A 45 2.59 -4.32 -15.52
C PHE A 45 3.57 -4.45 -16.68
N TYR A 46 3.98 -3.29 -17.15
CA TYR A 46 5.03 -3.14 -18.16
C TYR A 46 6.13 -2.27 -17.58
N SER A 47 7.35 -2.72 -17.68
CA SER A 47 8.52 -2.01 -17.21
C SER A 47 9.46 -1.72 -18.39
N PHE A 48 10.00 -0.53 -18.41
CA PHE A 48 11.15 -0.29 -19.26
C PHE A 48 12.26 0.43 -18.52
N VAL A 49 13.49 0.09 -18.88
CA VAL A 49 14.71 0.64 -18.31
C VAL A 49 15.52 1.29 -19.41
N VAL A 50 15.98 2.50 -19.15
CA VAL A 50 16.89 3.23 -20.03
C VAL A 50 18.19 3.45 -19.29
N LYS A 51 19.31 3.01 -19.89
CA LYS A 51 20.63 3.36 -19.39
C LYS A 51 20.96 4.80 -19.80
N THR A 52 21.32 5.61 -18.82
CA THR A 52 21.89 6.95 -19.01
C THR A 52 23.39 6.91 -18.74
N ASP A 53 24.08 8.02 -18.90
CA ASP A 53 25.53 8.10 -18.63
C ASP A 53 25.88 7.78 -17.17
N THR A 54 24.96 8.06 -16.22
CA THR A 54 25.23 7.99 -14.78
C THR A 54 24.40 6.95 -14.04
N CYS A 55 23.29 6.46 -14.63
CA CYS A 55 22.36 5.59 -13.92
C CYS A 55 21.45 4.80 -14.88
N TYR A 56 20.58 3.99 -14.29
CA TYR A 56 19.50 3.27 -14.97
C TYR A 56 18.17 3.87 -14.54
N CYS A 57 17.47 4.51 -15.46
CA CYS A 57 16.12 5.04 -15.22
C CYS A 57 15.08 3.95 -15.50
N ARG A 58 14.30 3.59 -14.49
CA ARG A 58 13.20 2.62 -14.62
C ARG A 58 11.86 3.33 -14.51
N LYS A 59 10.96 2.94 -15.42
CA LYS A 59 9.53 3.32 -15.38
C LYS A 59 8.69 2.07 -15.46
N ASP A 60 7.76 1.94 -14.54
CA ASP A 60 6.76 0.87 -14.54
C ASP A 60 5.38 1.48 -14.82
N PHE A 61 4.56 0.75 -15.56
CA PHE A 61 3.22 1.17 -15.94
C PHE A 61 2.19 0.10 -15.59
N TYR A 62 1.03 0.53 -15.19
CA TYR A 62 -0.17 -0.28 -15.26
C TYR A 62 -0.52 -0.48 -16.75
N LEU A 63 -0.49 -1.72 -17.20
CA LEU A 63 -0.55 -2.01 -18.65
C LEU A 63 -1.89 -1.62 -19.27
N LYS A 64 -3.00 -1.89 -18.58
CA LYS A 64 -4.36 -1.61 -19.07
C LYS A 64 -4.71 -0.14 -19.00
N GLU A 65 -4.46 0.47 -17.87
CA GLU A 65 -4.75 1.88 -17.61
C GLU A 65 -3.81 2.81 -18.36
N ARG A 66 -2.70 2.29 -18.88
CA ARG A 66 -1.61 3.04 -19.54
C ARG A 66 -1.10 4.19 -18.66
N LYS A 67 -1.14 3.98 -17.34
CA LYS A 67 -0.73 4.93 -16.32
C LYS A 67 0.60 4.54 -15.72
N LEU A 68 1.41 5.54 -15.38
CA LEU A 68 2.65 5.31 -14.67
C LEU A 68 2.34 4.70 -13.30
N GLN A 69 3.06 3.63 -12.93
CA GLN A 69 3.00 2.98 -11.63
C GLN A 69 4.20 3.38 -10.77
N MET A 70 5.41 3.47 -11.36
CA MET A 70 6.62 3.85 -10.67
C MET A 70 7.59 4.57 -11.61
N TYR A 71 8.32 5.52 -11.05
CA TYR A 71 9.48 6.15 -11.68
C TYR A 71 10.62 6.22 -10.65
N GLY A 72 11.83 5.81 -11.07
CA GLY A 72 13.01 5.93 -10.22
C GLY A 72 14.30 5.58 -10.93
N ASN A 73 15.43 5.93 -10.29
CA ASN A 73 16.76 5.70 -10.81
C ASN A 73 17.53 4.68 -9.96
N TYR A 74 18.35 3.88 -10.62
CA TYR A 74 19.19 2.86 -10.02
C TYR A 74 20.63 3.08 -10.41
N LYS A 75 21.56 2.81 -9.47
CA LYS A 75 22.99 2.95 -9.71
C LYS A 75 23.56 1.81 -10.57
N ASP A 76 22.95 0.63 -10.50
CA ASP A 76 23.45 -0.61 -11.09
C ASP A 76 22.48 -1.20 -12.13
N SER A 77 23.00 -2.02 -13.04
CA SER A 77 22.23 -2.68 -14.10
C SER A 77 21.27 -3.76 -13.60
N LEU A 78 21.48 -4.29 -12.39
CA LEU A 78 20.58 -5.25 -11.73
C LEU A 78 19.41 -4.59 -11.04
N LEU A 79 19.35 -3.24 -11.04
CA LEU A 79 18.30 -2.42 -10.44
C LEU A 79 18.12 -2.69 -8.93
N GLN A 80 19.22 -2.89 -8.21
CA GLN A 80 19.21 -3.19 -6.77
C GLN A 80 19.43 -1.94 -5.92
N ILE A 81 20.30 -1.02 -6.36
CA ILE A 81 20.68 0.15 -5.60
C ILE A 81 19.90 1.37 -6.10
N ARG A 82 18.83 1.72 -5.37
CA ARG A 82 17.99 2.90 -5.65
C ARG A 82 18.74 4.18 -5.33
N ILE A 83 18.63 5.20 -6.20
CA ILE A 83 19.25 6.53 -6.02
C ILE A 83 18.31 7.64 -6.48
N GLY A 84 18.39 8.80 -5.81
CA GLY A 84 17.57 9.95 -6.19
C GLY A 84 16.10 9.81 -5.82
N LYS A 85 15.24 10.56 -6.49
CA LYS A 85 13.80 10.57 -6.21
C LYS A 85 13.10 9.36 -6.82
N PHE A 86 12.17 8.80 -6.05
CA PHE A 86 11.24 7.76 -6.46
C PHE A 86 9.82 8.25 -6.28
N TYR A 87 8.96 7.92 -7.26
CA TYR A 87 7.56 8.24 -7.25
C TYR A 87 6.77 6.98 -7.60
N TYR A 88 5.73 6.73 -6.82
CA TYR A 88 4.78 5.65 -7.04
C TYR A 88 3.39 6.24 -7.23
N PHE A 89 2.57 5.56 -8.02
CA PHE A 89 1.23 6.02 -8.39
C PHE A 89 0.21 4.90 -8.20
N HIS A 90 -1.02 5.28 -7.94
CA HIS A 90 -2.17 4.38 -8.00
C HIS A 90 -2.57 4.11 -9.45
N ALA A 91 -3.39 3.05 -9.69
CA ALA A 91 -3.85 2.69 -11.03
C ALA A 91 -4.66 3.81 -11.71
N ASN A 92 -5.37 4.65 -10.96
CA ASN A 92 -6.04 5.84 -11.49
C ASN A 92 -5.07 6.98 -11.87
N GLY A 93 -3.75 6.81 -11.65
CA GLY A 93 -2.70 7.78 -11.93
C GLY A 93 -2.48 8.85 -10.85
N SER A 94 -3.23 8.80 -9.74
CA SER A 94 -2.97 9.70 -8.60
C SER A 94 -1.67 9.32 -7.87
N PRO A 95 -0.96 10.27 -7.25
CA PRO A 95 0.21 9.96 -6.43
C PRO A 95 -0.13 8.94 -5.35
N LYS A 96 0.80 8.00 -5.07
CA LYS A 96 0.68 7.01 -4.01
C LYS A 96 1.74 7.21 -2.93
N GLU A 97 2.99 7.33 -3.32
CA GLU A 97 4.12 7.51 -2.40
C GLU A 97 5.28 8.17 -3.16
N GLY A 98 6.09 8.96 -2.47
CA GLY A 98 7.31 9.52 -3.03
C GLY A 98 8.29 9.96 -1.98
N GLY A 99 9.59 9.92 -2.36
CA GLY A 99 10.71 10.34 -1.51
C GLY A 99 12.03 10.13 -2.22
N LYS A 100 13.12 10.17 -1.46
CA LYS A 100 14.49 10.07 -1.98
C LYS A 100 15.20 8.83 -1.42
N TYR A 101 15.98 8.17 -2.27
CA TYR A 101 16.95 7.15 -1.86
C TYR A 101 18.37 7.67 -2.02
N VAL A 102 19.22 7.31 -1.07
CA VAL A 102 20.68 7.48 -1.12
C VAL A 102 21.32 6.12 -0.89
N ASN A 103 22.05 5.62 -1.90
CA ASN A 103 22.69 4.29 -1.85
C ASN A 103 21.74 3.15 -1.39
N GLY A 104 20.53 3.12 -1.93
CA GLY A 104 19.52 2.09 -1.65
C GLY A 104 18.67 2.34 -0.41
N LYS A 105 19.00 3.33 0.42
CA LYS A 105 18.29 3.63 1.68
C LYS A 105 17.40 4.85 1.55
N LYS A 106 16.23 4.82 2.18
CA LYS A 106 15.33 5.99 2.30
C LYS A 106 16.04 7.10 3.04
N GLU A 107 15.91 8.35 2.53
CA GLU A 107 16.56 9.53 3.07
C GLU A 107 15.68 10.77 2.93
N GLY A 108 15.54 11.55 4.00
CA GLY A 108 14.72 12.76 4.04
C GLY A 108 13.21 12.48 4.08
N PRO A 109 12.39 13.47 3.67
CA PRO A 109 10.94 13.34 3.74
C PRO A 109 10.38 12.34 2.71
N TRP A 110 9.46 11.50 3.18
CA TRP A 110 8.62 10.59 2.41
C TRP A 110 7.17 10.92 2.66
N MET A 111 6.38 10.97 1.62
CA MET A 111 4.96 11.31 1.66
C MET A 111 4.17 10.25 0.95
N SER A 112 3.06 9.82 1.56
CA SER A 112 2.11 8.88 0.97
C SER A 112 0.73 9.50 0.85
N TYR A 113 -0.06 9.00 -0.08
CA TYR A 113 -1.38 9.52 -0.41
C TYR A 113 -2.38 8.38 -0.61
N TYR A 114 -3.60 8.62 -0.21
CA TYR A 114 -4.73 7.79 -0.56
C TYR A 114 -5.09 7.94 -2.05
N ILE A 115 -5.91 7.00 -2.55
CA ILE A 115 -6.37 7.04 -3.94
C ILE A 115 -7.21 8.30 -4.26
N ASN A 116 -7.87 8.89 -3.25
CA ASN A 116 -8.59 10.16 -3.34
C ASN A 116 -7.68 11.40 -3.29
N LYS A 117 -6.35 11.22 -3.30
CA LYS A 117 -5.28 12.23 -3.27
C LYS A 117 -5.09 12.93 -1.91
N MET A 118 -5.87 12.61 -0.89
CA MET A 118 -5.59 13.09 0.46
C MET A 118 -4.28 12.48 0.97
N MET A 119 -3.48 13.27 1.69
CA MET A 119 -2.25 12.76 2.31
C MET A 119 -2.61 11.68 3.33
N SER A 120 -1.88 10.57 3.30
CA SER A 120 -2.06 9.46 4.23
C SER A 120 -0.93 9.36 5.25
N ASP A 121 0.28 9.76 4.87
CA ASP A 121 1.46 9.67 5.74
C ASP A 121 2.53 10.69 5.33
N SER A 122 3.24 11.22 6.34
CA SER A 122 4.45 12.03 6.19
C SER A 122 5.47 11.59 7.22
N THR A 123 6.62 11.10 6.75
CA THR A 123 7.68 10.51 7.59
C THR A 123 9.04 11.02 7.14
N VAL A 124 9.94 11.30 8.08
CA VAL A 124 11.34 11.61 7.77
C VAL A 124 12.21 10.39 8.06
N TYR A 125 13.08 10.06 7.10
CA TYR A 125 14.02 8.95 7.21
C TYR A 125 15.46 9.42 7.21
N ILE A 126 16.30 8.77 8.00
CA ILE A 126 17.76 8.82 7.93
C ILE A 126 18.25 7.38 7.84
N HIS A 127 18.85 6.99 6.69
CA HIS A 127 19.35 5.64 6.41
C HIS A 127 18.33 4.52 6.68
N ASP A 128 17.08 4.66 6.18
CA ASP A 128 15.91 3.79 6.40
C ASP A 128 15.31 3.84 7.81
N LYS A 129 15.91 4.56 8.76
CA LYS A 129 15.33 4.73 10.09
C LYS A 129 14.40 5.92 10.12
N GLN A 130 13.19 5.73 10.62
CA GLN A 130 12.28 6.83 10.92
C GLN A 130 12.84 7.62 12.11
N ILE A 131 12.93 8.95 11.96
CA ILE A 131 13.42 9.86 13.00
C ILE A 131 12.51 11.09 13.06
N GLY A 132 12.31 11.61 14.28
CA GLY A 132 11.43 12.75 14.50
C GLY A 132 9.96 12.38 14.40
N THR A 133 9.14 13.31 13.95
CA THR A 133 7.69 13.14 13.92
C THR A 133 7.23 12.52 12.61
N ARG A 134 6.52 11.39 12.71
CA ARG A 134 5.67 10.84 11.67
C ARG A 134 4.24 11.31 11.92
N LEU A 135 3.57 11.76 10.88
CA LEU A 135 2.15 12.10 10.89
C LEU A 135 1.41 11.22 9.90
N SER A 136 0.26 10.69 10.32
CA SER A 136 -0.66 9.96 9.43
C SER A 136 -2.05 10.57 9.53
N TRP A 137 -2.85 10.43 8.48
CA TRP A 137 -4.19 10.99 8.38
C TRP A 137 -5.21 9.94 7.97
N HIS A 138 -6.44 10.11 8.40
CA HIS A 138 -7.59 9.41 7.85
C HIS A 138 -7.94 9.94 6.46
N GLN A 139 -8.71 9.18 5.68
CA GLN A 139 -9.12 9.61 4.32
C GLN A 139 -10.04 10.85 4.32
N ASN A 140 -10.65 11.18 5.44
CA ASN A 140 -11.44 12.40 5.63
C ASN A 140 -10.58 13.62 6.04
N GLY A 141 -9.25 13.46 6.17
CA GLY A 141 -8.29 14.53 6.48
C GLY A 141 -8.03 14.77 7.96
N TYR A 142 -8.75 14.12 8.88
CA TYR A 142 -8.39 14.16 10.31
C TYR A 142 -7.08 13.41 10.54
N LEU A 143 -6.28 13.91 11.50
CA LEU A 143 -5.06 13.22 11.94
C LEU A 143 -5.43 11.85 12.52
N SER A 144 -4.73 10.80 12.10
CA SER A 144 -4.92 9.44 12.65
C SER A 144 -3.83 9.08 13.63
N ASP A 145 -2.57 9.51 13.38
CA ASP A 145 -1.44 9.19 14.24
C ASP A 145 -0.40 10.30 14.22
N SER A 146 0.21 10.53 15.38
CA SER A 146 1.44 11.30 15.56
C SER A 146 2.41 10.47 16.39
N ILE A 147 3.53 10.08 15.78
CA ILE A 147 4.55 9.26 16.43
C ILE A 147 5.86 10.04 16.39
N TYR A 148 6.41 10.35 17.54
CA TYR A 148 7.76 10.90 17.65
C TYR A 148 8.74 9.80 18.03
N SER A 149 9.85 9.72 17.29
CA SER A 149 10.91 8.72 17.52
C SER A 149 12.28 9.36 17.54
N ASN A 150 13.05 9.03 18.58
CA ASN A 150 14.49 9.29 18.66
C ASN A 150 15.27 8.27 17.83
N GLU A 151 16.58 8.48 17.68
CA GLU A 151 17.48 7.57 16.94
C GLU A 151 17.53 6.15 17.53
N ASP A 152 17.36 6.03 18.84
CA ASP A 152 17.33 4.75 19.56
C ASP A 152 15.95 4.06 19.50
N GLY A 153 14.95 4.70 18.89
CA GLY A 153 13.57 4.22 18.80
C GLY A 153 12.72 4.53 20.03
N SER A 154 13.26 5.22 21.05
CA SER A 154 12.43 5.77 22.13
C SER A 154 11.57 6.92 21.62
N GLY A 155 10.43 7.19 22.30
CA GLY A 155 9.55 8.26 21.86
C GLY A 155 8.16 8.16 22.46
N PHE A 156 7.18 8.71 21.74
CA PHE A 156 5.78 8.67 22.14
C PHE A 156 4.85 8.61 20.93
N SER A 157 3.63 8.12 21.17
CA SER A 157 2.58 8.05 20.16
C SER A 157 1.26 8.60 20.71
N VAL A 158 0.54 9.27 19.82
CA VAL A 158 -0.87 9.63 20.02
C VAL A 158 -1.62 9.24 18.76
N SER A 159 -2.73 8.53 18.90
CA SER A 159 -3.61 8.17 17.79
C SER A 159 -5.02 8.74 18.01
N TRP A 160 -5.73 8.98 16.91
CA TRP A 160 -7.08 9.52 16.91
C TRP A 160 -8.01 8.65 16.05
N PHE A 161 -9.27 8.67 16.39
CA PHE A 161 -10.33 8.18 15.52
C PHE A 161 -10.62 9.17 14.39
N ASP A 162 -11.37 8.72 13.41
CA ASP A 162 -11.76 9.52 12.24
C ASP A 162 -12.73 10.68 12.54
N ASN A 163 -13.28 10.73 13.75
CA ASN A 163 -14.05 11.85 14.29
C ASN A 163 -13.18 12.88 15.04
N GLY A 164 -11.85 12.67 15.11
CA GLY A 164 -10.88 13.52 15.79
C GLY A 164 -10.75 13.29 17.29
N SER A 165 -11.53 12.37 17.91
CA SER A 165 -11.34 11.99 19.30
C SER A 165 -10.08 11.14 19.49
N ILE A 166 -9.39 11.27 20.64
CA ILE A 166 -8.19 10.47 20.93
C ILE A 166 -8.56 9.00 21.01
N SER A 167 -7.78 8.17 20.32
CA SER A 167 -7.91 6.72 20.28
C SER A 167 -6.92 6.03 21.22
N SER A 168 -5.65 6.47 21.23
CA SER A 168 -4.64 5.94 22.15
C SER A 168 -3.50 6.91 22.38
N ARG A 169 -2.73 6.70 23.46
CA ARG A 169 -1.47 7.38 23.69
C ARG A 169 -0.58 6.59 24.64
N GLY A 170 0.73 6.68 24.42
CA GLY A 170 1.72 6.04 25.27
C GLY A 170 3.15 6.38 24.86
N LYS A 171 4.10 5.77 25.55
CA LYS A 171 5.53 5.99 25.33
C LYS A 171 6.19 4.70 24.82
N TYR A 172 7.28 4.89 24.10
CA TYR A 172 8.20 3.82 23.72
C TYR A 172 9.56 4.04 24.40
N SER A 173 10.17 2.97 24.87
CA SER A 173 11.59 2.90 25.21
C SER A 173 12.43 2.59 23.97
N ALA A 174 13.76 2.50 24.14
CA ALA A 174 14.69 2.16 23.06
C ALA A 174 14.28 0.88 22.32
N GLY A 175 14.48 0.86 20.99
CA GLY A 175 14.03 -0.24 20.13
C GLY A 175 12.54 -0.25 19.82
N HIS A 176 11.84 0.86 20.03
CA HIS A 176 10.39 1.03 19.73
C HIS A 176 9.50 0.08 20.55
N LYS A 177 9.82 -0.12 21.82
CA LYS A 177 9.10 -1.01 22.71
C LYS A 177 8.13 -0.22 23.57
N GLN A 178 6.88 -0.68 23.70
CA GLN A 178 5.91 -0.06 24.60
C GLN A 178 6.45 -0.06 26.03
N ASP A 179 6.36 1.09 26.73
CA ASP A 179 6.86 1.26 28.09
C ASP A 179 6.00 2.22 28.91
N GLY A 180 5.82 1.89 30.20
CA GLY A 180 4.97 2.65 31.10
C GLY A 180 3.48 2.53 30.78
N LEU A 181 2.72 3.54 31.15
CA LEU A 181 1.26 3.55 31.02
C LEU A 181 0.83 3.92 29.61
N TRP A 182 0.10 3.02 28.98
CA TRP A 182 -0.65 3.23 27.74
C TRP A 182 -2.12 3.43 28.07
N LYS A 183 -2.74 4.43 27.42
CA LYS A 183 -4.17 4.75 27.56
C LYS A 183 -4.85 4.55 26.23
N TYR A 184 -5.91 3.78 26.25
CA TYR A 184 -6.77 3.53 25.10
C TYR A 184 -8.17 4.06 25.39
N TYR A 185 -8.87 4.54 24.37
CA TYR A 185 -10.13 5.23 24.51
C TYR A 185 -11.18 4.65 23.57
N HIS A 186 -12.43 4.61 24.01
CA HIS A 186 -13.57 4.42 23.13
C HIS A 186 -13.76 5.66 22.22
N LYS A 187 -14.47 5.50 21.11
CA LYS A 187 -14.73 6.60 20.14
C LYS A 187 -15.48 7.78 20.75
N ASN A 188 -16.18 7.57 21.86
CA ASN A 188 -16.84 8.61 22.65
C ASN A 188 -15.90 9.38 23.60
N GLY A 189 -14.60 9.05 23.61
CA GLY A 189 -13.56 9.71 24.40
C GLY A 189 -13.37 9.18 25.83
N LYS A 190 -14.20 8.25 26.30
CA LYS A 190 -14.00 7.59 27.60
C LYS A 190 -12.89 6.54 27.51
N ASN A 191 -12.21 6.24 28.63
CA ASN A 191 -11.20 5.17 28.65
C ASN A 191 -11.83 3.83 28.26
N SER A 192 -11.14 3.04 27.46
CA SER A 192 -11.47 1.63 27.19
C SER A 192 -10.49 0.70 27.90
N SER A 193 -9.20 1.06 27.92
CA SER A 193 -8.17 0.31 28.62
C SER A 193 -7.06 1.22 29.17
N LEU A 194 -6.56 0.86 30.34
CA LEU A 194 -5.31 1.37 30.91
C LEU A 194 -4.38 0.18 31.05
N GLU A 195 -3.26 0.22 30.33
CA GLU A 195 -2.32 -0.90 30.25
C GLU A 195 -0.92 -0.43 30.61
N THR A 196 -0.25 -1.14 31.49
CA THR A 196 1.13 -0.85 31.88
C THR A 196 2.05 -1.85 31.23
N TYR A 197 3.05 -1.35 30.52
CA TYR A 197 4.06 -2.14 29.83
C TYR A 197 5.45 -1.93 30.41
N SER A 198 6.27 -2.96 30.34
CA SER A 198 7.70 -2.89 30.52
C SER A 198 8.35 -3.65 29.37
N ASP A 199 9.10 -2.98 28.52
CA ASP A 199 9.81 -3.56 27.37
C ASP A 199 8.89 -4.36 26.42
N SER A 200 7.71 -3.82 26.12
CA SER A 200 6.58 -4.41 25.36
C SER A 200 5.88 -5.59 26.06
N LYS A 201 6.26 -5.94 27.27
CA LYS A 201 5.54 -6.95 28.05
C LYS A 201 4.44 -6.28 28.85
N LEU A 202 3.19 -6.73 28.70
CA LEU A 202 2.06 -6.26 29.48
C LEU A 202 2.23 -6.73 30.94
N ILE A 203 2.23 -5.76 31.88
CA ILE A 203 2.41 -5.99 33.32
C ILE A 203 1.07 -5.91 34.06
N ASP A 204 0.25 -4.93 33.72
CA ASP A 204 -1.06 -4.71 34.34
C ASP A 204 -2.03 -4.12 33.34
N LYS A 205 -3.33 -4.39 33.50
CA LYS A 205 -4.39 -3.81 32.70
C LYS A 205 -5.69 -3.63 33.46
N LYS A 206 -6.43 -2.58 33.09
CA LYS A 206 -7.77 -2.29 33.54
C LYS A 206 -8.65 -1.97 32.34
N TYR A 207 -9.82 -2.58 32.26
CA TYR A 207 -10.80 -2.35 31.20
C TYR A 207 -11.96 -1.54 31.72
N PHE A 208 -12.55 -0.75 30.83
CA PHE A 208 -13.71 0.11 31.10
C PHE A 208 -14.73 -0.06 29.96
N ASP A 209 -15.98 -0.08 30.29
CA ASP A 209 -17.07 -0.10 29.30
C ASP A 209 -17.24 1.26 28.60
N GLU A 210 -18.17 1.35 27.66
CA GLU A 210 -18.45 2.57 26.90
C GLU A 210 -19.00 3.71 27.79
N ASP A 211 -19.48 3.40 29.00
CA ASP A 211 -19.87 4.39 29.99
C ASP A 211 -18.71 4.85 30.89
N GLY A 212 -17.54 4.23 30.74
CA GLY A 212 -16.32 4.53 31.49
C GLY A 212 -16.32 3.87 32.87
N ILE A 213 -17.16 2.88 33.11
CA ILE A 213 -17.22 2.10 34.33
C ILE A 213 -16.20 1.01 34.29
N GLN A 214 -15.35 0.88 35.32
CA GLN A 214 -14.32 -0.17 35.35
C GLN A 214 -14.96 -1.55 35.39
N MET A 215 -14.53 -2.42 34.45
CA MET A 215 -14.98 -3.79 34.36
C MET A 215 -14.21 -4.67 35.34
N LYS A 216 -14.88 -5.72 35.86
CA LYS A 216 -14.24 -6.75 36.70
C LYS A 216 -13.49 -7.77 35.83
N ASP A 217 -14.03 -8.10 34.65
CA ASP A 217 -13.40 -8.97 33.68
C ASP A 217 -12.34 -8.21 32.89
N THR A 218 -11.11 -8.68 32.97
CA THR A 218 -9.97 -8.14 32.22
C THR A 218 -9.36 -9.20 31.29
N THR A 219 -10.10 -10.27 30.96
CA THR A 219 -9.65 -11.24 29.95
C THR A 219 -9.47 -10.55 28.61
N ASN A 220 -8.53 -11.05 27.79
CA ASN A 220 -8.31 -10.47 26.47
C ASN A 220 -9.42 -10.92 25.52
N HIS A 221 -10.19 -9.95 25.00
CA HIS A 221 -11.23 -10.13 24.00
C HIS A 221 -10.83 -9.61 22.62
N ASP A 222 -9.55 -9.34 22.37
CA ASP A 222 -9.08 -8.86 21.08
C ASP A 222 -9.42 -9.86 19.97
N THR A 223 -10.14 -9.40 18.96
CA THR A 223 -10.57 -10.22 17.83
C THR A 223 -10.46 -9.44 16.53
N PRO A 224 -10.07 -10.08 15.41
CA PRO A 224 -10.23 -9.49 14.09
C PRO A 224 -11.72 -9.31 13.77
N PRO A 225 -12.06 -8.47 12.79
CA PRO A 225 -13.44 -8.34 12.36
C PRO A 225 -13.94 -9.65 11.74
N ARG A 226 -15.23 -9.94 11.89
CA ARG A 226 -15.84 -11.16 11.36
C ARG A 226 -17.09 -10.85 10.56
N TYR A 227 -17.18 -11.46 9.38
CA TYR A 227 -18.40 -11.48 8.60
C TYR A 227 -19.31 -12.58 9.16
N LEU A 228 -20.46 -12.20 9.72
CA LEU A 228 -21.32 -13.14 10.45
C LEU A 228 -20.50 -13.89 11.53
N ASP A 229 -20.58 -15.21 11.56
CA ASP A 229 -19.93 -16.00 12.61
C ASP A 229 -18.52 -16.47 12.30
N ASN A 230 -18.14 -16.55 10.99
CA ASN A 230 -16.83 -17.07 10.59
C ASN A 230 -16.38 -16.65 9.18
N GLU A 231 -15.10 -16.85 8.89
CA GLU A 231 -14.48 -16.53 7.59
C GLU A 231 -15.09 -17.29 6.41
N LYS A 232 -15.58 -18.53 6.62
CA LYS A 232 -16.20 -19.33 5.57
C LYS A 232 -17.49 -18.69 5.05
N ASP A 233 -18.20 -17.95 5.89
CA ASP A 233 -19.42 -17.28 5.49
C ASP A 233 -19.12 -16.07 4.58
N TRP A 234 -18.00 -15.40 4.79
CA TRP A 234 -17.51 -14.38 3.88
C TRP A 234 -17.19 -14.95 2.48
N ILE A 235 -16.47 -16.07 2.44
CA ILE A 235 -16.16 -16.74 1.17
C ILE A 235 -17.44 -17.16 0.46
N LYS A 236 -18.39 -17.79 1.16
CA LYS A 236 -19.70 -18.17 0.58
C LYS A 236 -20.49 -16.97 0.08
N TYR A 237 -20.44 -15.85 0.82
CA TYR A 237 -21.08 -14.62 0.37
C TYR A 237 -20.48 -14.14 -0.95
N LEU A 238 -19.16 -14.06 -1.05
CA LEU A 238 -18.47 -13.65 -2.27
C LEU A 238 -18.77 -14.61 -3.43
N ASP A 239 -18.70 -15.91 -3.21
CA ASP A 239 -19.00 -16.92 -4.24
C ASP A 239 -20.43 -16.80 -4.80
N LYS A 240 -21.39 -16.42 -3.95
CA LYS A 240 -22.78 -16.20 -4.36
C LYS A 240 -22.99 -14.83 -5.02
N LYS A 241 -22.24 -13.82 -4.60
CA LYS A 241 -22.47 -12.42 -4.99
C LYS A 241 -21.73 -12.03 -6.25
N ILE A 242 -20.52 -12.57 -6.44
CA ILE A 242 -19.65 -12.24 -7.57
C ILE A 242 -20.08 -13.06 -8.78
N ASN A 243 -20.45 -12.37 -9.85
CA ASN A 243 -20.80 -13.00 -11.12
C ASN A 243 -19.67 -12.81 -12.13
N PHE A 244 -19.48 -13.81 -13.00
CA PHE A 244 -18.59 -13.63 -14.13
C PHE A 244 -19.24 -12.65 -15.12
N PRO A 245 -18.53 -11.56 -15.52
CA PRO A 245 -19.12 -10.55 -16.39
C PRO A 245 -19.57 -11.13 -17.74
N PHE A 246 -20.84 -10.98 -18.08
CA PHE A 246 -21.42 -11.45 -19.33
C PHE A 246 -20.66 -10.93 -20.56
N TYR A 247 -20.54 -11.77 -21.60
CA TYR A 247 -19.84 -11.48 -22.86
C TYR A 247 -18.33 -11.27 -22.74
N HIS A 248 -17.72 -11.60 -21.59
CA HIS A 248 -16.27 -11.57 -21.44
C HIS A 248 -15.72 -12.99 -21.48
N ARG A 249 -14.61 -13.17 -22.20
CA ARG A 249 -13.82 -14.40 -22.18
C ARG A 249 -12.42 -14.08 -21.67
N ILE A 250 -11.91 -14.89 -20.77
CA ILE A 250 -10.51 -14.87 -20.40
C ILE A 250 -9.78 -15.70 -21.44
N ILE A 251 -8.94 -15.04 -22.24
CA ILE A 251 -8.21 -15.68 -23.35
C ILE A 251 -6.75 -15.94 -22.98
N ASN A 252 -6.11 -16.83 -23.73
CA ASN A 252 -4.67 -17.12 -23.63
C ASN A 252 -4.21 -17.66 -22.26
N GLY A 253 -5.06 -18.32 -21.50
CA GLY A 253 -4.73 -18.89 -20.19
C GLY A 253 -4.45 -17.84 -19.10
N ASP A 254 -4.86 -16.59 -19.32
CA ASP A 254 -4.83 -15.55 -18.29
C ASP A 254 -5.80 -15.89 -17.14
N THR A 255 -5.55 -15.33 -15.98
CA THR A 255 -6.42 -15.46 -14.80
C THR A 255 -6.96 -14.07 -14.44
N ALA A 256 -8.29 -13.94 -14.43
CA ALA A 256 -8.90 -12.69 -13.98
C ALA A 256 -8.81 -12.61 -12.47
N ILE A 257 -7.77 -11.92 -12.00
CA ILE A 257 -7.53 -11.62 -10.59
C ILE A 257 -7.67 -10.13 -10.38
N VAL A 258 -8.53 -9.77 -9.44
CA VAL A 258 -8.76 -8.40 -8.96
C VAL A 258 -8.40 -8.37 -7.48
N ILE A 259 -7.65 -7.38 -7.03
CA ILE A 259 -7.34 -7.18 -5.62
C ILE A 259 -8.02 -5.91 -5.15
N VAL A 260 -8.98 -6.08 -4.25
CA VAL A 260 -9.78 -4.98 -3.68
C VAL A 260 -9.35 -4.72 -2.26
N ASN A 261 -9.04 -3.47 -1.96
CA ASN A 261 -8.75 -3.01 -0.60
C ASN A 261 -9.98 -2.30 -0.04
N PHE A 262 -10.26 -2.52 1.23
CA PHE A 262 -11.34 -1.88 1.96
C PHE A 262 -11.06 -1.88 3.47
N ASN A 263 -11.88 -1.18 4.22
CA ASN A 263 -11.84 -1.21 5.68
C ASN A 263 -13.18 -1.68 6.23
N ILE A 264 -13.14 -2.30 7.40
CA ILE A 264 -14.30 -2.41 8.30
C ILE A 264 -14.09 -1.35 9.38
N ASP A 265 -15.04 -0.44 9.53
CA ASP A 265 -14.99 0.61 10.55
C ASP A 265 -15.45 0.09 11.92
N GLU A 266 -15.46 0.96 12.93
CA GLU A 266 -15.83 0.64 14.31
C GLU A 266 -17.32 0.26 14.45
N ASP A 267 -18.14 0.58 13.46
CA ASP A 267 -19.55 0.24 13.40
C ASP A 267 -19.83 -1.04 12.58
N GLY A 268 -18.78 -1.70 12.09
CA GLY A 268 -18.90 -2.90 11.27
C GLY A 268 -19.18 -2.64 9.78
N MET A 269 -19.15 -1.38 9.35
CA MET A 269 -19.47 -0.99 7.98
C MET A 269 -18.25 -1.06 7.07
N VAL A 270 -18.47 -1.53 5.86
CA VAL A 270 -17.46 -1.49 4.78
C VAL A 270 -17.25 -0.05 4.32
N LYS A 271 -16.00 0.38 4.28
CA LYS A 271 -15.58 1.71 3.83
C LYS A 271 -14.35 1.66 2.93
N ASN A 272 -14.15 2.74 2.17
CA ASN A 272 -12.92 2.98 1.44
C ASN A 272 -12.55 1.87 0.45
N VAL A 273 -13.55 1.34 -0.26
CA VAL A 273 -13.37 0.28 -1.24
C VAL A 273 -12.68 0.81 -2.49
N TYR A 274 -11.60 0.18 -2.92
CA TYR A 274 -10.92 0.48 -4.18
C TYR A 274 -10.09 -0.70 -4.67
N THR A 275 -9.98 -0.83 -5.98
CA THR A 275 -9.13 -1.84 -6.62
C THR A 275 -7.67 -1.38 -6.66
N SER A 276 -6.76 -2.16 -6.10
CA SER A 276 -5.31 -1.93 -6.16
C SER A 276 -4.62 -2.70 -7.28
N THR A 277 -5.17 -3.83 -7.68
CA THR A 277 -4.72 -4.61 -8.84
C THR A 277 -5.92 -4.88 -9.73
N THR A 278 -5.90 -4.26 -10.88
CA THR A 278 -7.01 -4.26 -11.83
C THR A 278 -6.90 -5.43 -12.81
N PHE A 279 -8.03 -5.93 -13.30
CA PHE A 279 -8.09 -6.84 -14.45
C PHE A 279 -8.75 -6.17 -15.64
N SER A 280 -9.96 -5.69 -15.50
CA SER A 280 -10.66 -4.80 -16.41
C SER A 280 -11.81 -4.12 -15.67
N GLU A 281 -12.25 -2.97 -16.18
CA GLU A 281 -13.26 -2.15 -15.55
C GLU A 281 -14.48 -2.95 -15.05
N ARG A 282 -15.00 -3.88 -15.86
CA ARG A 282 -16.16 -4.69 -15.47
C ARG A 282 -15.88 -5.70 -14.38
N PHE A 283 -14.73 -6.38 -14.43
CA PHE A 283 -14.32 -7.32 -13.38
C PHE A 283 -14.01 -6.58 -12.08
N ASP A 284 -13.39 -5.40 -12.21
CA ASP A 284 -13.03 -4.55 -11.07
C ASP A 284 -14.30 -4.05 -10.38
N HIS A 285 -15.30 -3.52 -11.14
CA HIS A 285 -16.60 -3.12 -10.61
C HIS A 285 -17.39 -4.27 -9.98
N GLU A 286 -17.39 -5.45 -10.59
CA GLU A 286 -18.07 -6.61 -10.02
C GLU A 286 -17.50 -6.97 -8.66
N ALA A 287 -16.16 -6.98 -8.54
CA ALA A 287 -15.49 -7.27 -7.29
C ALA A 287 -15.72 -6.17 -6.24
N GLU A 288 -15.64 -4.89 -6.62
CA GLU A 288 -15.88 -3.76 -5.72
C GLU A 288 -17.33 -3.74 -5.23
N ASN A 289 -18.32 -3.88 -6.12
CA ASN A 289 -19.73 -3.87 -5.77
C ASN A 289 -20.11 -4.99 -4.82
N ALA A 290 -19.57 -6.20 -5.03
CA ALA A 290 -19.81 -7.31 -4.12
C ALA A 290 -19.34 -7.00 -2.69
N ILE A 291 -18.25 -6.27 -2.54
CA ILE A 291 -17.71 -5.86 -1.24
C ILE A 291 -18.53 -4.68 -0.66
N ILE A 292 -18.85 -3.67 -1.48
CA ILE A 292 -19.64 -2.50 -1.05
C ILE A 292 -21.02 -2.92 -0.53
N GLU A 293 -21.65 -3.91 -1.17
CA GLU A 293 -22.98 -4.38 -0.84
C GLU A 293 -22.98 -5.45 0.27
N SER A 294 -21.84 -5.73 0.90
CA SER A 294 -21.81 -6.68 2.01
C SER A 294 -22.64 -6.16 3.20
N PRO A 295 -23.35 -7.05 3.90
CA PRO A 295 -23.96 -6.70 5.17
C PRO A 295 -22.94 -6.24 6.23
N GLU A 296 -23.44 -5.72 7.31
CA GLU A 296 -22.66 -5.31 8.48
C GLU A 296 -21.83 -6.48 9.05
N TRP A 297 -20.59 -6.16 9.45
CA TRP A 297 -19.65 -7.07 10.07
C TRP A 297 -19.63 -6.88 11.59
N HIS A 298 -19.20 -7.89 12.32
CA HIS A 298 -18.72 -7.70 13.67
C HIS A 298 -17.36 -6.96 13.59
N PRO A 299 -17.24 -5.74 14.16
CA PRO A 299 -16.00 -4.97 14.06
C PRO A 299 -14.86 -5.63 14.84
N ALA A 300 -13.63 -5.27 14.50
CA ALA A 300 -12.47 -5.68 15.27
C ALA A 300 -12.50 -5.11 16.68
N ILE A 301 -12.06 -5.89 17.65
CA ILE A 301 -11.87 -5.45 19.04
C ILE A 301 -10.36 -5.49 19.35
N GLN A 302 -9.82 -4.38 19.85
CA GLN A 302 -8.46 -4.30 20.39
C GLN A 302 -8.43 -3.39 21.61
N HIS A 303 -7.74 -3.81 22.66
CA HIS A 303 -7.68 -3.05 23.91
C HIS A 303 -9.05 -2.68 24.45
N ASN A 304 -9.96 -3.65 24.41
CA ASN A 304 -11.36 -3.53 24.86
C ASN A 304 -12.17 -2.42 24.15
N ARG A 305 -11.84 -2.11 22.89
CA ARG A 305 -12.59 -1.14 22.07
C ARG A 305 -12.74 -1.60 20.65
N LYS A 306 -13.76 -1.13 19.97
CA LYS A 306 -13.93 -1.30 18.52
C LYS A 306 -12.87 -0.48 17.77
N VAL A 307 -12.26 -1.06 16.74
CA VAL A 307 -11.24 -0.41 15.94
C VAL A 307 -11.45 -0.69 14.45
N LYS A 308 -11.06 0.27 13.63
CA LYS A 308 -11.03 0.11 12.19
C LYS A 308 -10.00 -0.95 11.78
N TRP A 309 -10.34 -1.77 10.79
CA TRP A 309 -9.48 -2.83 10.27
C TRP A 309 -9.38 -2.78 8.76
N ASN A 310 -8.16 -2.96 8.22
CA ASN A 310 -7.91 -2.94 6.78
C ASN A 310 -7.92 -4.35 6.21
N PHE A 311 -8.58 -4.52 5.08
CA PHE A 311 -8.61 -5.76 4.31
C PHE A 311 -8.01 -5.61 2.92
N ASN A 312 -7.49 -6.72 2.43
CA ASN A 312 -7.03 -6.91 1.07
C ASN A 312 -7.66 -8.22 0.56
N GLN A 313 -8.72 -8.11 -0.26
CA GLN A 313 -9.45 -9.26 -0.80
C GLN A 313 -8.99 -9.59 -2.20
N ILE A 314 -8.52 -10.82 -2.40
CA ILE A 314 -8.23 -11.34 -3.73
C ILE A 314 -9.50 -12.00 -4.26
N VAL A 315 -10.01 -11.49 -5.39
CA VAL A 315 -11.14 -12.04 -6.13
C VAL A 315 -10.61 -12.73 -7.39
N ARG A 316 -10.95 -14.00 -7.56
CA ARG A 316 -10.58 -14.79 -8.73
C ARG A 316 -11.84 -15.14 -9.51
N PHE A 317 -11.88 -14.73 -10.77
CA PHE A 317 -12.95 -15.11 -11.70
C PHE A 317 -12.48 -16.32 -12.51
N ALA A 318 -13.19 -17.43 -12.40
CA ALA A 318 -12.97 -18.60 -13.22
C ALA A 318 -13.91 -18.59 -14.42
N ASN A 319 -13.42 -19.00 -15.61
CA ASN A 319 -14.32 -19.31 -16.72
C ASN A 319 -15.19 -20.50 -16.28
N PHE A 320 -16.51 -20.39 -16.44
CA PHE A 320 -17.33 -21.57 -16.37
C PHE A 320 -16.83 -22.56 -17.44
N LYS A 321 -16.46 -23.75 -17.04
CA LYS A 321 -16.31 -24.86 -17.99
C LYS A 321 -17.72 -25.14 -18.52
N GLU A 322 -17.91 -24.90 -19.82
CA GLU A 322 -19.07 -25.40 -20.55
C GLU A 322 -19.12 -26.93 -20.47
#